data_e46cf19a3be46d924aa7164643b2bf7e
#
_entry.id   e46cf19a3be46d924aa7164643b2bf7e
#
_cell.length_a   1.000
_cell.length_b   1.000
_cell.length_c   1.000
_cell.angle_alpha   90.00
_cell.angle_beta   90.00
_cell.angle_gamma   90.00
#
_symmetry.space_group_name_H-M   'P 1'
#
loop_
_entity.id
_entity.type
_entity.pdbx_description
1 polymer ?
#
loop_
_entity_poly.entity_id
_entity_poly.type
_entity_poly.pdbx_seq_one_letter_code
_entity_poly.pdbx_strand_id
1 'polypeptide(L)'
;MSNKSFGTVLLLATFIAGSANAVESDSDHDGVVDALDRCPNTAQLKKLPADFKYATAVNQERLKPGPRAYPVDAHGCEPDNDGDGIVNSQDYCPEDTPQALSMGIAPNGCPKHSDLDGTPDYRDKCPNTPRGIKTDAFGCPVVNRASQSL
;
A
#
# COMPACT_ATOMS: atom_id res chain seq x y z
N MET A 1 -8.93 -57.02 -69.96
CA MET A 1 -7.84 -56.31 -69.30
C MET A 1 -8.50 -55.29 -68.35
N SER A 2 -8.55 -55.58 -67.07
CA SER A 2 -9.30 -54.76 -66.07
C SER A 2 -8.31 -54.08 -65.19
N ASN A 3 -8.26 -52.76 -65.28
CA ASN A 3 -7.43 -51.90 -64.39
C ASN A 3 -8.22 -51.58 -63.12
N LYS A 4 -7.78 -52.10 -61.97
CA LYS A 4 -8.29 -51.72 -60.68
C LYS A 4 -7.42 -50.62 -60.17
N SER A 5 -7.99 -49.37 -60.05
CA SER A 5 -7.41 -48.26 -59.45
C SER A 5 -7.58 -48.35 -57.91
N PHE A 6 -6.47 -48.38 -57.17
CA PHE A 6 -6.46 -48.32 -55.72
C PHE A 6 -6.47 -46.86 -55.31
N GLY A 7 -7.59 -46.39 -54.75
CA GLY A 7 -7.69 -45.09 -54.14
C GLY A 7 -7.01 -45.12 -52.80
N THR A 8 -5.97 -44.30 -52.65
CA THR A 8 -5.31 -44.06 -51.35
C THR A 8 -6.17 -43.07 -50.53
N VAL A 9 -6.76 -43.57 -49.45
CA VAL A 9 -7.47 -42.74 -48.50
C VAL A 9 -6.43 -42.11 -47.59
N LEU A 10 -6.22 -40.82 -47.75
CA LEU A 10 -5.38 -40.00 -46.86
C LEU A 10 -6.19 -39.65 -45.60
N LEU A 11 -5.95 -40.35 -44.51
CA LEU A 11 -6.50 -39.97 -43.20
C LEU A 11 -5.78 -38.71 -42.68
N LEU A 12 -6.43 -37.58 -42.80
CA LEU A 12 -6.02 -36.36 -42.07
C LEU A 12 -6.33 -36.54 -40.58
N ALA A 13 -5.30 -36.80 -39.79
CA ALA A 13 -5.38 -36.73 -38.36
C ALA A 13 -5.41 -35.26 -37.96
N THR A 14 -6.60 -34.75 -37.63
CA THR A 14 -6.73 -33.44 -36.98
C THR A 14 -6.23 -33.55 -35.55
N PHE A 15 -5.03 -33.04 -35.28
CA PHE A 15 -4.57 -32.79 -33.93
C PHE A 15 -5.38 -31.64 -33.35
N ILE A 16 -6.32 -31.95 -32.49
CA ILE A 16 -6.94 -30.96 -31.60
C ILE A 16 -5.87 -30.66 -30.57
N ALA A 17 -5.15 -29.53 -30.75
CA ALA A 17 -4.33 -28.94 -29.70
C ALA A 17 -5.28 -28.51 -28.59
N GLY A 18 -5.44 -29.35 -27.58
CA GLY A 18 -6.09 -28.97 -26.33
C GLY A 18 -5.25 -27.86 -25.72
N SER A 19 -5.77 -26.63 -25.69
CA SER A 19 -5.21 -25.55 -24.85
C SER A 19 -5.34 -26.05 -23.43
N ALA A 20 -4.26 -26.56 -22.85
CA ALA A 20 -4.12 -26.65 -21.41
C ALA A 20 -4.17 -25.22 -20.93
N ASN A 21 -5.28 -24.82 -20.28
CA ASN A 21 -5.29 -23.63 -19.45
C ASN A 21 -4.28 -23.91 -18.33
N ALA A 22 -3.06 -23.46 -18.52
CA ALA A 22 -2.12 -23.37 -17.41
C ALA A 22 -2.80 -22.44 -16.40
N VAL A 23 -3.10 -22.95 -15.22
CA VAL A 23 -3.44 -22.09 -14.09
C VAL A 23 -2.19 -21.27 -13.85
N GLU A 24 -2.24 -20.00 -14.20
CA GLU A 24 -1.13 -19.10 -13.95
C GLU A 24 -0.93 -19.00 -12.44
N SER A 25 0.31 -19.14 -11.98
CA SER A 25 0.66 -19.07 -10.56
C SER A 25 0.56 -17.63 -10.09
N ASP A 26 0.01 -17.44 -8.88
CA ASP A 26 -0.07 -16.20 -8.13
C ASP A 26 0.37 -16.54 -6.71
N SER A 27 1.66 -16.34 -6.44
CA SER A 27 2.35 -16.92 -5.27
C SER A 27 2.04 -16.20 -3.98
N ASP A 28 1.79 -14.88 -4.00
CA ASP A 28 1.44 -14.08 -2.83
C ASP A 28 -0.07 -13.77 -2.73
N HIS A 29 -0.84 -14.19 -3.74
CA HIS A 29 -2.30 -14.10 -3.76
C HIS A 29 -2.81 -12.65 -3.76
N ASP A 30 -2.12 -11.76 -4.46
CA ASP A 30 -2.51 -10.36 -4.62
C ASP A 30 -3.46 -10.13 -5.81
N GLY A 31 -3.63 -11.15 -6.66
CA GLY A 31 -4.48 -11.13 -7.85
C GLY A 31 -3.73 -10.82 -9.14
N VAL A 32 -2.41 -10.68 -9.09
CA VAL A 32 -1.53 -10.54 -10.24
C VAL A 32 -0.70 -11.81 -10.37
N VAL A 33 -0.65 -12.38 -11.58
CA VAL A 33 0.09 -13.63 -11.80
C VAL A 33 1.60 -13.39 -11.75
N ASP A 34 2.35 -14.35 -11.23
CA ASP A 34 3.82 -14.26 -11.04
C ASP A 34 4.57 -13.75 -12.28
N ALA A 35 4.09 -14.06 -13.49
CA ALA A 35 4.71 -13.63 -14.74
C ALA A 35 4.59 -12.12 -15.01
N LEU A 36 3.60 -11.45 -14.42
CA LEU A 36 3.32 -10.01 -14.59
C LEU A 36 3.63 -9.24 -13.32
N ASP A 37 3.80 -9.95 -12.20
CA ASP A 37 4.04 -9.39 -10.90
C ASP A 37 5.50 -8.89 -10.76
N ARG A 38 5.63 -7.62 -10.34
CA ARG A 38 6.92 -6.98 -10.06
C ARG A 38 7.23 -6.93 -8.57
N CYS A 39 6.23 -7.17 -7.74
CA CYS A 39 6.33 -7.13 -6.29
C CYS A 39 5.90 -8.48 -5.66
N PRO A 40 6.65 -9.57 -5.92
CA PRO A 40 6.22 -10.95 -5.67
C PRO A 40 6.11 -11.34 -4.19
N ASN A 41 5.99 -10.41 -3.30
CA ASN A 41 5.80 -10.64 -1.87
C ASN A 41 4.93 -9.52 -1.28
N THR A 42 3.87 -9.14 -1.96
CA THR A 42 2.93 -8.13 -1.47
C THR A 42 2.37 -8.52 -0.10
N ALA A 43 2.27 -7.56 0.79
CA ALA A 43 1.88 -7.80 2.16
C ALA A 43 0.48 -8.41 2.26
N GLN A 44 0.35 -9.47 3.05
CA GLN A 44 -0.94 -10.08 3.34
C GLN A 44 -1.77 -9.18 4.25
N LEU A 45 -3.08 -9.06 3.97
CA LEU A 45 -4.02 -8.39 4.86
C LEU A 45 -4.06 -9.11 6.22
N LYS A 46 -3.38 -8.53 7.19
CA LYS A 46 -3.49 -8.90 8.60
C LYS A 46 -4.61 -8.08 9.25
N LYS A 47 -5.06 -8.49 10.42
CA LYS A 47 -5.98 -7.67 11.21
C LYS A 47 -5.27 -6.36 11.55
N LEU A 48 -5.68 -5.28 10.90
CA LEU A 48 -5.11 -3.96 11.13
C LEU A 48 -5.51 -3.45 12.52
N PRO A 49 -4.64 -2.69 13.20
CA PRO A 49 -5.03 -1.94 14.41
C PRO A 49 -6.24 -1.06 14.12
N ALA A 50 -7.13 -0.91 15.12
CA ALA A 50 -8.37 -0.15 14.96
C ALA A 50 -8.13 1.36 14.72
N ASP A 51 -6.95 1.85 15.08
CA ASP A 51 -6.49 3.24 14.93
C ASP A 51 -5.70 3.48 13.63
N PHE A 52 -5.46 2.44 12.82
CA PHE A 52 -4.77 2.59 11.56
C PHE A 52 -5.69 3.25 10.53
N LYS A 53 -5.38 4.46 10.13
CA LYS A 53 -6.21 5.27 9.20
C LYS A 53 -6.57 4.54 7.92
N TYR A 54 -5.62 3.77 7.36
CA TYR A 54 -5.82 3.02 6.14
C TYR A 54 -6.84 1.89 6.29
N ALA A 55 -7.06 1.39 7.51
CA ALA A 55 -8.06 0.35 7.78
C ALA A 55 -9.49 0.78 7.39
N THR A 56 -9.78 2.08 7.42
CA THR A 56 -11.09 2.61 7.01
C THR A 56 -11.25 2.71 5.49
N ALA A 57 -10.15 2.81 4.77
CA ALA A 57 -10.13 2.87 3.30
C ALA A 57 -10.16 1.47 2.67
N VAL A 58 -9.73 0.45 3.38
CA VAL A 58 -9.83 -0.96 2.93
C VAL A 58 -11.31 -1.35 2.93
N ASN A 59 -11.87 -1.48 1.74
CA ASN A 59 -13.27 -1.87 1.57
C ASN A 59 -13.54 -3.17 2.33
N GLN A 60 -14.55 -3.17 3.20
CA GLN A 60 -14.93 -4.35 4.02
C GLN A 60 -15.19 -5.61 3.19
N GLU A 61 -15.53 -5.44 1.92
CA GLU A 61 -15.67 -6.55 0.97
C GLU A 61 -14.38 -7.34 0.77
N ARG A 62 -13.22 -6.73 1.00
CA ARG A 62 -11.90 -7.36 0.97
C ARG A 62 -11.53 -8.08 2.26
N LEU A 63 -12.30 -7.90 3.32
CA LEU A 63 -12.15 -8.61 4.59
C LEU A 63 -12.86 -9.97 4.62
N LYS A 64 -13.38 -10.45 3.49
CA LYS A 64 -13.96 -11.81 3.40
C LYS A 64 -12.88 -12.87 3.67
N PRO A 65 -13.25 -14.00 4.30
CA PRO A 65 -12.27 -15.02 4.69
C PRO A 65 -11.46 -15.54 3.50
N GLY A 66 -10.16 -15.57 3.65
CA GLY A 66 -9.18 -16.08 2.67
C GLY A 66 -7.89 -15.24 2.70
N PRO A 67 -6.75 -15.79 2.30
CA PRO A 67 -5.54 -15.02 2.12
C PRO A 67 -5.78 -13.97 1.03
N ARG A 68 -5.56 -12.71 1.35
CA ARG A 68 -5.69 -11.59 0.43
C ARG A 68 -4.58 -10.59 0.71
N ALA A 69 -3.99 -10.11 -0.35
CA ALA A 69 -3.04 -9.03 -0.29
C ALA A 69 -3.74 -7.67 -0.16
N TYR A 70 -2.98 -6.66 0.19
CA TYR A 70 -3.41 -5.28 0.07
C TYR A 70 -3.78 -4.94 -1.38
N PRO A 71 -4.56 -3.89 -1.64
CA PRO A 71 -4.80 -3.41 -2.99
C PRO A 71 -3.47 -3.14 -3.69
N VAL A 72 -3.31 -3.71 -4.87
CA VAL A 72 -2.11 -3.54 -5.70
C VAL A 72 -2.48 -2.91 -7.03
N ASP A 73 -1.49 -2.37 -7.71
CA ASP A 73 -1.60 -1.90 -9.08
C ASP A 73 -1.61 -3.08 -10.08
N ALA A 74 -1.58 -2.78 -11.38
CA ALA A 74 -1.56 -3.80 -12.44
C ALA A 74 -0.27 -4.65 -12.47
N HIS A 75 0.72 -4.33 -11.64
CA HIS A 75 2.00 -5.01 -11.55
C HIS A 75 2.24 -5.68 -10.19
N GLY A 76 1.20 -5.85 -9.39
CA GLY A 76 1.30 -6.49 -8.08
C GLY A 76 1.92 -5.62 -6.97
N CYS A 77 2.17 -4.34 -7.22
CA CYS A 77 2.79 -3.47 -6.24
C CYS A 77 1.76 -2.68 -5.42
N GLU A 78 1.97 -2.62 -4.12
CA GLU A 78 1.15 -1.78 -3.24
C GLU A 78 1.35 -0.30 -3.58
N PRO A 79 0.28 0.51 -3.55
CA PRO A 79 0.40 1.94 -3.74
C PRO A 79 1.12 2.61 -2.56
N ASP A 80 1.82 3.67 -2.87
CA ASP A 80 2.37 4.67 -1.98
C ASP A 80 1.67 5.98 -2.36
N ASN A 81 0.65 6.37 -1.58
CA ASN A 81 -0.31 7.41 -2.00
C ASN A 81 0.28 8.82 -1.98
N ASP A 82 1.17 9.10 -1.04
CA ASP A 82 1.77 10.42 -0.88
C ASP A 82 3.21 10.50 -1.41
N GLY A 83 3.80 9.34 -1.77
CA GLY A 83 5.11 9.27 -2.38
C GLY A 83 6.26 9.47 -1.40
N ASP A 84 6.07 9.12 -0.13
CA ASP A 84 7.10 9.23 0.90
C ASP A 84 8.12 8.07 0.89
N GLY A 85 7.86 7.05 0.09
CA GLY A 85 8.67 5.83 -0.04
C GLY A 85 8.23 4.71 0.91
N ILE A 86 7.13 4.88 1.63
CA ILE A 86 6.53 3.86 2.49
C ILE A 86 5.18 3.46 1.91
N VAL A 87 5.03 2.17 1.58
CA VAL A 87 3.78 1.69 0.99
C VAL A 87 2.62 1.79 1.97
N ASN A 88 1.41 2.02 1.47
CA ASN A 88 0.21 2.27 2.29
C ASN A 88 -0.05 1.23 3.40
N SER A 89 0.37 -0.04 3.22
CA SER A 89 0.21 -1.09 4.24
C SER A 89 1.11 -0.90 5.46
N GLN A 90 2.20 -0.15 5.31
CA GLN A 90 3.20 0.13 6.34
C GLN A 90 3.16 1.57 6.82
N ASP A 91 2.42 2.41 6.12
CA ASP A 91 2.31 3.83 6.36
C ASP A 91 1.15 4.17 7.31
N TYR A 92 1.46 4.87 8.40
CA TYR A 92 0.46 5.38 9.37
C TYR A 92 -0.17 6.71 8.93
N CYS A 93 0.44 7.41 7.98
CA CYS A 93 0.00 8.70 7.47
C CYS A 93 -0.06 8.75 5.93
N PRO A 94 -0.81 7.86 5.25
CA PRO A 94 -0.73 7.63 3.80
C PRO A 94 -1.30 8.76 2.92
N GLU A 95 -1.52 9.93 3.46
CA GLU A 95 -2.08 11.10 2.76
C GLU A 95 -1.37 12.37 3.20
N ASP A 96 -0.07 12.29 3.43
CA ASP A 96 0.70 13.46 3.85
C ASP A 96 0.81 14.51 2.74
N THR A 97 0.94 15.76 3.17
CA THR A 97 1.05 16.87 2.22
C THR A 97 2.50 16.99 1.69
N PRO A 98 2.71 17.52 0.48
CA PRO A 98 4.06 17.78 -0.03
C PRO A 98 4.92 18.66 0.91
N GLN A 99 4.28 19.53 1.70
CA GLN A 99 4.97 20.33 2.69
C GLN A 99 5.48 19.48 3.87
N ALA A 100 4.67 18.53 4.33
CA ALA A 100 5.08 17.57 5.36
C ALA A 100 6.27 16.74 4.89
N LEU A 101 6.18 16.18 3.68
CA LEU A 101 7.24 15.35 3.07
C LEU A 101 8.56 16.12 2.95
N SER A 102 8.53 17.41 2.62
CA SER A 102 9.73 18.23 2.44
C SER A 102 10.56 18.42 3.71
N MET A 103 9.95 18.30 4.88
CA MET A 103 10.61 18.44 6.19
C MET A 103 11.10 17.10 6.76
N GLY A 104 10.79 16.02 6.05
CA GLY A 104 11.21 14.66 6.36
C GLY A 104 10.19 13.86 7.15
N ILE A 105 10.23 12.55 6.89
CA ILE A 105 9.28 11.56 7.39
C ILE A 105 9.96 10.67 8.43
N ALA A 106 9.21 10.24 9.41
CA ALA A 106 9.61 9.24 10.39
C ALA A 106 9.47 7.82 9.79
N PRO A 107 10.12 6.78 10.35
CA PRO A 107 10.06 5.42 9.81
C PRO A 107 8.68 4.78 9.74
N ASN A 108 7.67 5.40 10.32
CA ASN A 108 6.27 4.96 10.29
C ASN A 108 5.42 5.69 9.23
N GLY A 109 6.03 6.46 8.33
CA GLY A 109 5.34 7.21 7.28
C GLY A 109 4.72 8.52 7.75
N CYS A 110 4.88 8.93 9.00
CA CYS A 110 4.32 10.20 9.45
C CYS A 110 5.36 11.32 9.48
N PRO A 111 4.92 12.59 9.35
CA PRO A 111 5.80 13.74 9.46
C PRO A 111 6.60 13.73 10.75
N LYS A 112 7.85 14.13 10.67
CA LYS A 112 8.70 14.26 11.87
C LYS A 112 8.10 15.23 12.89
N HIS A 113 8.35 14.91 14.14
CA HIS A 113 7.92 15.68 15.30
C HIS A 113 9.07 15.66 16.32
N SER A 114 9.98 16.60 16.17
CA SER A 114 11.29 16.53 16.82
C SER A 114 11.26 16.77 18.32
N ASP A 115 10.41 17.68 18.81
CA ASP A 115 10.31 18.01 20.23
C ASP A 115 9.12 17.36 20.96
N LEU A 116 8.22 16.74 20.19
CA LEU A 116 7.06 16.00 20.70
C LEU A 116 6.07 16.86 21.50
N ASP A 117 5.88 18.09 21.07
CA ASP A 117 4.96 19.05 21.71
C ASP A 117 3.50 18.93 21.20
N GLY A 118 3.25 18.11 20.19
CA GLY A 118 1.95 17.88 19.54
C GLY A 118 1.81 18.54 18.17
N THR A 119 2.84 19.26 17.71
CA THR A 119 2.87 19.94 16.41
C THR A 119 4.00 19.36 15.55
N PRO A 120 3.73 18.77 14.38
CA PRO A 120 4.77 18.27 13.50
C PRO A 120 5.70 19.37 13.00
N ASP A 121 6.97 19.02 12.76
CA ASP A 121 8.04 19.96 12.39
C ASP A 121 7.66 20.91 11.25
N TYR A 122 6.92 20.45 10.24
CA TYR A 122 6.54 21.26 9.08
C TYR A 122 5.54 22.39 9.42
N ARG A 123 4.87 22.32 10.56
CA ARG A 123 3.92 23.32 11.04
C ARG A 123 4.39 24.05 12.28
N ASP A 124 5.45 23.52 12.91
CA ASP A 124 5.97 24.03 14.15
C ASP A 124 6.76 25.33 13.93
N LYS A 125 6.37 26.38 14.65
CA LYS A 125 7.05 27.69 14.67
C LYS A 125 7.96 27.86 15.88
N CYS A 126 7.87 26.97 16.85
CA CYS A 126 8.64 27.00 18.08
C CYS A 126 9.38 25.67 18.29
N PRO A 127 10.28 25.27 17.38
CA PRO A 127 11.01 24.01 17.50
C PRO A 127 11.82 24.00 18.80
N ASN A 128 11.80 22.91 19.52
CA ASN A 128 12.38 22.70 20.84
C ASN A 128 11.51 23.21 22.01
N THR A 129 10.20 23.22 21.86
CA THR A 129 9.30 23.46 23.01
C THR A 129 9.46 22.29 24.01
N PRO A 130 9.71 22.60 25.31
CA PRO A 130 9.91 21.55 26.30
C PRO A 130 8.68 20.67 26.46
N ARG A 131 8.88 19.35 26.57
CA ARG A 131 7.80 18.39 26.79
C ARG A 131 6.90 18.75 27.96
N GLY A 132 5.60 18.61 27.80
CA GLY A 132 4.61 18.86 28.84
C GLY A 132 4.21 20.35 28.97
N ILE A 133 4.78 21.22 28.17
CA ILE A 133 4.30 22.61 28.04
C ILE A 133 3.08 22.61 27.11
N LYS A 134 2.01 23.25 27.51
CA LYS A 134 0.84 23.43 26.64
C LYS A 134 1.19 24.40 25.52
N THR A 135 0.98 23.95 24.30
CA THR A 135 1.24 24.72 23.08
C THR A 135 -0.04 25.17 22.38
N ASP A 136 0.09 26.14 21.51
CA ASP A 136 -0.95 26.53 20.55
C ASP A 136 -0.90 25.65 19.30
N ALA A 137 -1.67 25.99 18.26
CA ALA A 137 -1.75 25.25 17.00
C ALA A 137 -0.46 25.29 16.15
N PHE A 138 0.54 26.07 16.57
CA PHE A 138 1.82 26.27 15.90
C PHE A 138 3.01 25.80 16.75
N GLY A 139 2.78 24.98 17.76
CA GLY A 139 3.85 24.46 18.62
C GLY A 139 4.41 25.46 19.62
N CYS A 140 3.85 26.65 19.71
CA CYS A 140 4.39 27.68 20.61
C CYS A 140 3.76 27.64 22.01
N PRO A 141 4.56 27.83 23.09
CA PRO A 141 4.05 27.81 24.45
C PRO A 141 2.94 28.81 24.69
N VAL A 142 1.82 28.34 25.23
CA VAL A 142 0.71 29.24 25.68
C VAL A 142 1.04 29.83 27.03
N VAL A 143 1.50 31.09 27.04
CA VAL A 143 1.70 31.83 28.28
C VAL A 143 0.36 32.27 28.87
N ASN A 144 -0.07 31.66 29.97
CA ASN A 144 -1.17 32.14 30.75
C ASN A 144 -0.74 33.43 31.49
N ARG A 145 -1.17 34.59 30.99
CA ARG A 145 -0.89 35.90 31.67
C ARG A 145 -1.50 36.04 33.06
N ALA A 146 -2.15 35.01 33.59
CA ALA A 146 -2.78 35.04 34.91
C ALA A 146 -1.80 34.96 36.10
N SER A 147 -0.50 34.75 35.86
CA SER A 147 0.50 34.59 36.93
C SER A 147 1.48 35.77 37.07
N GLN A 148 1.26 36.90 36.40
CA GLN A 148 2.16 38.07 36.50
C GLN A 148 1.56 39.24 37.27
N SER A 149 0.68 38.97 38.24
CA SER A 149 0.24 39.98 39.19
C SER A 149 0.64 39.55 40.62
N LEU A 150 1.89 39.82 40.97
CA LEU A 150 2.39 40.01 42.34
C LEU A 150 3.32 41.19 42.37
#